data_e71cf77b4360865195c7a4dea9e8078e
#
_entry.id   e71cf77b4360865195c7a4dea9e8078e
#
_cell.length_a   1.000
_cell.length_b   1.000
_cell.length_c   1.000
_cell.angle_alpha   90.00
_cell.angle_beta   90.00
_cell.angle_gamma   90.00
#
_symmetry.space_group_name_H-M   'P 1'
#
loop_
_entity.id
_entity.type
_entity.pdbx_description
1 polymer ?
#
loop_
_entity_poly.entity_id
_entity_poly.type
_entity_poly.pdbx_seq_one_letter_code
_entity_poly.pdbx_strand_id
1 'polypeptide(L)'
;MPVESTFPPVDIPNVDIYEFMFDRPNKPFADSNVMHVDAATGRQLTYADVKERSRELGIGLRTLWGWRKGDVMGVFTLNNIESPLLTWGVLWAGGVLSPANPGYTLDEFVYQLKNCEAKAITTQAEVLPLVKEAAARVGIPQDRILIIGDTKVPGFTHVSQLKNMSHREVKLTRRPKFDPAKDLAFLVYSSGTTGLPKGVMLSHRNIVANILQGTAAEVNLKPDEDTVLGFLPFFHIYGLTCIMHMTFYLGVKLVIMERFDLEKFCQLVEQYKVTFAYVVPPVVLGLAKHPIVSKYNLSSIRMMNSGAAPLTSEIQDAVFDRLKLKTKQGYGLSETSPTTHAQHWEDWKRKIGSVGPLLPNMTAKYVGDDGNEVPAGQTGELWLKGPNIMMGYWKNEEATKNCMTEDGYFKTGDVGHQDQDGDFYITDRVKELIKYKGFQVPPAELEGKIASHPKVDDVAVTGIWDDVQHTEVPRAYIVLAAGNQPTPEVANEIIEFVARNVAQHKKLRGGVKFVDVIPKSASGKILRRVLRDQAKAEKKKEGAKL
;
A
#
# COMPACT_ATOMS: atom_id res chain seq x y z
N MET A 1 12.85 -1.42 27.23
CA MET A 1 11.95 -0.26 27.45
C MET A 1 11.41 0.17 26.10
N PRO A 2 10.14 0.58 26.01
CA PRO A 2 9.58 1.07 24.75
C PRO A 2 10.43 2.24 24.20
N VAL A 3 10.58 2.27 22.89
CA VAL A 3 11.28 3.32 22.16
C VAL A 3 10.26 4.36 21.72
N GLU A 4 10.57 5.64 21.96
CA GLU A 4 9.77 6.76 21.49
C GLU A 4 10.35 7.33 20.18
N SER A 5 9.49 8.03 19.42
CA SER A 5 9.93 8.75 18.23
C SER A 5 10.99 9.80 18.54
N THR A 6 12.00 9.90 17.68
CA THR A 6 13.00 10.98 17.74
C THR A 6 12.52 12.26 17.05
N PHE A 7 11.45 12.21 16.27
CA PHE A 7 10.81 13.41 15.71
C PHE A 7 10.11 14.21 16.82
N PRO A 8 10.05 15.54 16.70
CA PRO A 8 9.19 16.34 17.54
C PRO A 8 7.73 15.87 17.46
N PRO A 9 6.97 15.87 18.56
CA PRO A 9 5.56 15.52 18.52
C PRO A 9 4.78 16.50 17.63
N VAL A 10 3.77 15.98 16.91
CA VAL A 10 2.85 16.78 16.11
C VAL A 10 1.53 16.93 16.84
N ASP A 11 0.94 18.13 16.76
CA ASP A 11 -0.40 18.36 17.29
C ASP A 11 -1.45 17.78 16.32
N ILE A 12 -2.30 16.88 16.81
CA ILE A 12 -3.32 16.21 16.03
C ILE A 12 -4.68 16.83 16.36
N PRO A 13 -5.24 17.65 15.46
CA PRO A 13 -6.50 18.31 15.71
C PRO A 13 -7.67 17.30 15.78
N ASN A 14 -8.65 17.60 16.63
CA ASN A 14 -9.84 16.75 16.78
C ASN A 14 -10.90 17.12 15.74
N VAL A 15 -10.59 16.92 14.47
CA VAL A 15 -11.45 17.21 13.31
C VAL A 15 -11.56 16.01 12.40
N ASP A 16 -12.62 15.92 11.60
CA ASP A 16 -12.73 14.89 10.58
C ASP A 16 -11.83 15.20 9.35
N ILE A 17 -11.63 14.20 8.49
CA ILE A 17 -10.73 14.33 7.33
C ILE A 17 -11.12 15.47 6.40
N TYR A 18 -12.44 15.67 6.14
CA TYR A 18 -12.86 16.74 5.23
C TYR A 18 -12.53 18.12 5.81
N GLU A 19 -12.86 18.36 7.06
CA GLU A 19 -12.53 19.61 7.76
C GLU A 19 -11.02 19.84 7.79
N PHE A 20 -10.25 18.78 8.12
CA PHE A 20 -8.80 18.82 8.12
C PHE A 20 -8.20 19.22 6.77
N MET A 21 -8.75 18.72 5.67
CA MET A 21 -8.24 18.98 4.32
C MET A 21 -8.64 20.35 3.77
N PHE A 22 -9.88 20.78 4.06
CA PHE A 22 -10.49 21.90 3.34
C PHE A 22 -10.79 23.14 4.19
N ASP A 23 -10.84 23.02 5.51
CA ASP A 23 -11.23 24.13 6.38
C ASP A 23 -10.08 24.61 7.30
N ARG A 24 -8.84 24.19 7.03
CA ARG A 24 -7.66 24.65 7.76
C ARG A 24 -7.32 26.12 7.42
N PRO A 25 -7.05 26.97 8.43
CA PRO A 25 -6.87 28.40 8.21
C PRO A 25 -5.56 28.78 7.51
N ASN A 26 -4.47 28.04 7.73
CA ASN A 26 -3.11 28.43 7.31
C ASN A 26 -2.48 27.38 6.37
N LYS A 27 -3.07 27.21 5.17
CA LYS A 27 -2.42 26.37 4.15
C LYS A 27 -1.32 27.16 3.41
N PRO A 28 -0.17 26.51 3.06
CA PRO A 28 0.97 27.21 2.47
C PRO A 28 0.85 27.41 0.95
N PHE A 29 -0.35 27.35 0.38
CA PHE A 29 -0.60 27.48 -1.06
C PHE A 29 -1.95 28.15 -1.34
N ALA A 30 -2.13 28.69 -2.56
CA ALA A 30 -3.33 29.38 -2.97
C ALA A 30 -4.46 28.40 -3.37
N ASP A 31 -5.71 28.87 -3.36
CA ASP A 31 -6.87 28.11 -3.84
C ASP A 31 -6.77 27.74 -5.33
N SER A 32 -6.05 28.54 -6.11
CA SER A 32 -5.78 28.32 -7.53
C SER A 32 -4.68 27.29 -7.80
N ASN A 33 -3.99 26.78 -6.75
CA ASN A 33 -2.94 25.80 -6.94
C ASN A 33 -3.48 24.51 -7.60
N VAL A 34 -2.80 24.04 -8.66
CA VAL A 34 -3.17 22.80 -9.36
C VAL A 34 -2.77 21.62 -8.50
N MET A 35 -3.79 20.92 -7.99
CA MET A 35 -3.62 19.76 -7.10
C MET A 35 -3.57 18.44 -7.83
N HIS A 36 -4.46 18.25 -8.80
CA HIS A 36 -4.55 16.99 -9.55
C HIS A 36 -4.45 17.24 -11.05
N VAL A 37 -3.76 16.31 -11.71
CA VAL A 37 -3.66 16.26 -13.19
C VAL A 37 -3.99 14.84 -13.63
N ASP A 38 -4.89 14.69 -14.56
CA ASP A 38 -5.17 13.42 -15.22
C ASP A 38 -4.07 13.12 -16.24
N ALA A 39 -3.34 12.03 -16.06
CA ALA A 39 -2.23 11.67 -16.93
C ALA A 39 -2.64 11.31 -18.37
N ALA A 40 -3.89 10.89 -18.59
CA ALA A 40 -4.39 10.50 -19.89
C ALA A 40 -4.88 11.70 -20.71
N THR A 41 -5.61 12.62 -20.07
CA THR A 41 -6.28 13.74 -20.75
C THR A 41 -5.59 15.09 -20.56
N GLY A 42 -4.71 15.23 -19.56
CA GLY A 42 -4.12 16.50 -19.14
C GLY A 42 -5.10 17.40 -18.37
N ARG A 43 -6.33 16.96 -18.08
CA ARG A 43 -7.32 17.69 -17.27
C ARG A 43 -6.73 18.02 -15.90
N GLN A 44 -6.90 19.26 -15.46
CA GLN A 44 -6.40 19.74 -14.17
C GLN A 44 -7.53 20.13 -13.23
N LEU A 45 -7.28 19.98 -11.95
CA LEU A 45 -8.16 20.43 -10.87
C LEU A 45 -7.34 21.24 -9.87
N THR A 46 -7.81 22.45 -9.59
CA THR A 46 -7.26 23.31 -8.53
C THR A 46 -7.75 22.86 -7.16
N TYR A 47 -7.14 23.38 -6.10
CA TYR A 47 -7.64 23.15 -4.74
C TYR A 47 -9.11 23.60 -4.59
N ALA A 48 -9.47 24.76 -5.14
CA ALA A 48 -10.85 25.24 -5.13
C ALA A 48 -11.80 24.30 -5.86
N ASP A 49 -11.41 23.78 -7.04
CA ASP A 49 -12.20 22.81 -7.78
C ASP A 49 -12.45 21.53 -6.96
N VAL A 50 -11.40 21.01 -6.32
CA VAL A 50 -11.48 19.79 -5.53
C VAL A 50 -12.38 19.99 -4.32
N LYS A 51 -12.24 21.10 -3.58
CA LYS A 51 -13.07 21.45 -2.43
C LYS A 51 -14.55 21.52 -2.82
N GLU A 52 -14.86 22.31 -3.85
CA GLU A 52 -16.25 22.52 -4.26
C GLU A 52 -16.89 21.25 -4.81
N ARG A 53 -16.21 20.55 -5.74
CA ARG A 53 -16.76 19.32 -6.35
C ARG A 53 -16.95 18.19 -5.33
N SER A 54 -16.04 18.04 -4.38
CA SER A 54 -16.21 17.06 -3.28
C SER A 54 -17.44 17.41 -2.43
N ARG A 55 -17.64 18.69 -2.11
CA ARG A 55 -18.83 19.16 -1.39
C ARG A 55 -20.11 18.92 -2.18
N GLU A 56 -20.15 19.29 -3.46
CA GLU A 56 -21.29 19.07 -4.34
C GLU A 56 -21.65 17.58 -4.43
N LEU A 57 -20.64 16.71 -4.54
CA LEU A 57 -20.81 15.26 -4.56
C LEU A 57 -21.44 14.76 -3.25
N GLY A 58 -20.95 15.23 -2.11
CA GLY A 58 -21.52 14.86 -0.81
C GLY A 58 -22.97 15.30 -0.64
N ILE A 59 -23.32 16.52 -1.08
CA ILE A 59 -24.70 17.01 -1.10
C ILE A 59 -25.55 16.15 -2.05
N GLY A 60 -25.02 15.84 -3.25
CA GLY A 60 -25.70 15.00 -4.23
C GLY A 60 -26.03 13.60 -3.71
N LEU A 61 -25.12 12.96 -3.00
CA LEU A 61 -25.33 11.65 -2.37
C LEU A 61 -26.47 11.72 -1.32
N ARG A 62 -26.46 12.75 -0.49
CA ARG A 62 -27.53 12.94 0.50
C ARG A 62 -28.88 13.24 -0.13
N THR A 63 -28.90 14.00 -1.21
CA THR A 63 -30.12 14.34 -1.95
C THR A 63 -30.67 13.13 -2.71
N LEU A 64 -29.82 12.44 -3.46
CA LEU A 64 -30.24 11.34 -4.33
C LEU A 64 -30.61 10.08 -3.54
N TRP A 65 -29.78 9.75 -2.53
CA TRP A 65 -29.89 8.47 -1.85
C TRP A 65 -30.28 8.57 -0.36
N GLY A 66 -30.48 9.78 0.16
CA GLY A 66 -30.71 9.96 1.60
C GLY A 66 -29.51 9.46 2.43
N TRP A 67 -28.29 9.62 1.88
CA TRP A 67 -27.06 9.12 2.49
C TRP A 67 -26.89 9.60 3.91
N ARG A 68 -26.60 8.69 4.82
CA ARG A 68 -26.51 8.94 6.27
C ARG A 68 -25.09 8.68 6.79
N LYS A 69 -24.80 9.25 7.95
CA LYS A 69 -23.57 8.95 8.68
C LYS A 69 -23.45 7.46 8.96
N GLY A 70 -22.29 6.89 8.60
CA GLY A 70 -21.99 5.46 8.75
C GLY A 70 -22.42 4.57 7.56
N ASP A 71 -23.15 5.10 6.56
CA ASP A 71 -23.43 4.35 5.33
C ASP A 71 -22.12 4.05 4.58
N VAL A 72 -21.97 2.82 4.10
CA VAL A 72 -20.74 2.35 3.46
C VAL A 72 -20.85 2.39 1.93
N MET A 73 -19.87 3.03 1.29
CA MET A 73 -19.66 3.03 -0.17
C MET A 73 -18.60 2.00 -0.54
N GLY A 74 -18.96 0.94 -1.26
CA GLY A 74 -18.00 0.08 -1.94
C GLY A 74 -17.36 0.84 -3.11
N VAL A 75 -16.03 0.82 -3.23
CA VAL A 75 -15.32 1.50 -4.32
C VAL A 75 -14.53 0.46 -5.11
N PHE A 76 -14.92 0.23 -6.37
CA PHE A 76 -14.30 -0.75 -7.26
C PHE A 76 -13.84 -0.05 -8.54
N THR A 77 -12.69 0.64 -8.46
CA THR A 77 -12.18 1.51 -9.53
C THR A 77 -10.67 1.40 -9.64
N LEU A 78 -10.14 1.60 -10.85
CA LEU A 78 -8.74 1.98 -11.05
C LEU A 78 -8.52 3.43 -10.58
N ASN A 79 -7.26 3.89 -10.54
CA ASN A 79 -7.00 5.28 -10.23
C ASN A 79 -7.66 6.20 -11.26
N ASN A 80 -8.30 7.25 -10.78
CA ASN A 80 -8.97 8.23 -11.61
C ASN A 80 -8.91 9.61 -10.95
N ILE A 81 -8.91 10.68 -11.72
CA ILE A 81 -8.88 12.06 -11.18
C ILE A 81 -10.12 12.38 -10.33
N GLU A 82 -11.20 11.63 -10.49
CA GLU A 82 -12.43 11.78 -9.69
C GLU A 82 -12.41 10.94 -8.41
N SER A 83 -11.47 9.99 -8.26
CA SER A 83 -11.36 9.18 -7.04
C SER A 83 -11.15 10.00 -5.76
N PRO A 84 -10.27 11.03 -5.73
CA PRO A 84 -10.16 11.91 -4.57
C PRO A 84 -11.44 12.69 -4.28
N LEU A 85 -12.10 13.22 -5.32
CA LEU A 85 -13.37 13.95 -5.20
C LEU A 85 -14.46 13.09 -4.57
N LEU A 86 -14.57 11.84 -5.07
CA LEU A 86 -15.48 10.85 -4.51
C LEU A 86 -15.17 10.57 -3.03
N THR A 87 -13.90 10.31 -2.74
CA THR A 87 -13.45 10.00 -1.38
C THR A 87 -13.86 11.09 -0.40
N TRP A 88 -13.49 12.33 -0.68
CA TRP A 88 -13.83 13.43 0.21
C TRP A 88 -15.33 13.81 0.18
N GLY A 89 -16.02 13.57 -0.93
CA GLY A 89 -17.47 13.78 -1.00
C GLY A 89 -18.26 12.79 -0.15
N VAL A 90 -17.89 11.52 -0.15
CA VAL A 90 -18.48 10.49 0.71
C VAL A 90 -18.20 10.80 2.19
N LEU A 91 -16.97 11.18 2.53
CA LEU A 91 -16.59 11.58 3.89
C LEU A 91 -17.35 12.86 4.32
N TRP A 92 -17.52 13.84 3.41
CA TRP A 92 -18.33 15.04 3.67
C TRP A 92 -19.77 14.68 4.05
N ALA A 93 -20.35 13.69 3.38
CA ALA A 93 -21.71 13.22 3.63
C ALA A 93 -21.84 12.35 4.90
N GLY A 94 -20.73 12.02 5.56
CA GLY A 94 -20.67 11.18 6.75
C GLY A 94 -20.54 9.69 6.43
N GLY A 95 -20.28 9.34 5.17
CA GLY A 95 -20.13 7.95 4.75
C GLY A 95 -18.76 7.37 5.08
N VAL A 96 -18.69 6.05 4.97
CA VAL A 96 -17.48 5.23 5.10
C VAL A 96 -17.12 4.68 3.72
N LEU A 97 -15.85 4.72 3.34
CA LEU A 97 -15.40 4.09 2.10
C LEU A 97 -14.82 2.71 2.36
N SER A 98 -15.22 1.75 1.51
CA SER A 98 -14.61 0.42 1.45
C SER A 98 -13.98 0.22 0.07
N PRO A 99 -12.72 0.68 -0.13
CA PRO A 99 -12.02 0.51 -1.39
C PRO A 99 -11.66 -0.96 -1.61
N ALA A 100 -11.96 -1.47 -2.81
CA ALA A 100 -11.70 -2.83 -3.22
C ALA A 100 -10.73 -2.88 -4.40
N ASN A 101 -9.96 -3.94 -4.48
CA ASN A 101 -9.07 -4.19 -5.61
C ASN A 101 -9.87 -4.49 -6.88
N PRO A 102 -9.77 -3.69 -7.96
CA PRO A 102 -10.48 -3.95 -9.21
C PRO A 102 -10.03 -5.22 -9.95
N GLY A 103 -8.98 -5.87 -9.48
CA GLY A 103 -8.55 -7.20 -9.94
C GLY A 103 -9.19 -8.37 -9.18
N TYR A 104 -10.09 -8.13 -8.25
CA TYR A 104 -10.81 -9.18 -7.55
C TYR A 104 -11.72 -9.97 -8.49
N THR A 105 -11.84 -11.26 -8.21
CA THR A 105 -12.90 -12.08 -8.76
C THR A 105 -14.26 -11.62 -8.25
N LEU A 106 -15.32 -12.05 -8.93
CA LEU A 106 -16.69 -11.75 -8.51
C LEU A 106 -16.96 -12.18 -7.05
N ASP A 107 -16.53 -13.37 -6.65
CA ASP A 107 -16.79 -13.89 -5.31
C ASP A 107 -16.00 -13.13 -4.22
N GLU A 108 -14.79 -12.71 -4.51
CA GLU A 108 -14.00 -11.86 -3.60
C GLU A 108 -14.67 -10.49 -3.39
N PHE A 109 -15.17 -9.89 -4.46
CA PHE A 109 -15.85 -8.60 -4.33
C PHE A 109 -17.21 -8.72 -3.64
N VAL A 110 -17.99 -9.77 -3.94
CA VAL A 110 -19.24 -10.10 -3.23
C VAL A 110 -18.98 -10.30 -1.74
N TYR A 111 -17.91 -11.02 -1.39
CA TYR A 111 -17.51 -11.18 0.01
C TYR A 111 -17.28 -9.83 0.70
N GLN A 112 -16.47 -8.95 0.09
CA GLN A 112 -16.17 -7.63 0.67
C GLN A 112 -17.44 -6.80 0.84
N LEU A 113 -18.29 -6.70 -0.18
CA LEU A 113 -19.55 -5.93 -0.14
C LEU A 113 -20.50 -6.43 0.96
N LYS A 114 -20.64 -7.75 1.13
CA LYS A 114 -21.44 -8.35 2.20
C LYS A 114 -20.84 -8.06 3.57
N ASN A 115 -19.54 -8.26 3.72
CA ASN A 115 -18.87 -8.09 5.00
C ASN A 115 -18.91 -6.62 5.48
N CYS A 116 -18.66 -5.65 4.60
CA CYS A 116 -18.71 -4.23 4.94
C CYS A 116 -20.13 -3.63 4.93
N GLU A 117 -21.17 -4.40 4.57
CA GLU A 117 -22.57 -3.95 4.48
C GLU A 117 -22.75 -2.73 3.56
N ALA A 118 -22.07 -2.74 2.40
CA ALA A 118 -22.13 -1.65 1.45
C ALA A 118 -23.57 -1.30 1.06
N LYS A 119 -23.90 0.00 1.04
CA LYS A 119 -25.23 0.54 0.64
C LYS A 119 -25.26 0.97 -0.82
N ALA A 120 -24.10 1.26 -1.39
CA ALA A 120 -23.93 1.67 -2.77
C ALA A 120 -22.53 1.27 -3.25
N ILE A 121 -22.32 1.34 -4.56
CA ILE A 121 -21.03 1.02 -5.18
C ILE A 121 -20.65 2.15 -6.13
N THR A 122 -19.38 2.56 -6.09
CA THR A 122 -18.80 3.39 -7.15
C THR A 122 -17.88 2.56 -8.01
N THR A 123 -17.99 2.74 -9.34
CA THR A 123 -17.21 2.00 -10.32
C THR A 123 -16.95 2.82 -11.60
N GLN A 124 -16.21 2.24 -12.53
CA GLN A 124 -15.98 2.75 -13.90
C GLN A 124 -16.66 1.83 -14.93
N ALA A 125 -16.89 2.37 -16.12
CA ALA A 125 -17.59 1.66 -17.20
C ALA A 125 -16.92 0.33 -17.56
N GLU A 126 -15.59 0.29 -17.55
CA GLU A 126 -14.76 -0.85 -17.96
C GLU A 126 -14.96 -2.09 -17.09
N VAL A 127 -15.22 -1.90 -15.79
CA VAL A 127 -15.39 -2.98 -14.80
C VAL A 127 -16.84 -3.15 -14.35
N LEU A 128 -17.77 -2.38 -14.94
CA LEU A 128 -19.19 -2.39 -14.61
C LEU A 128 -19.87 -3.77 -14.73
N PRO A 129 -19.57 -4.64 -15.72
CA PRO A 129 -20.21 -5.96 -15.83
C PRO A 129 -20.06 -6.79 -14.55
N LEU A 130 -18.85 -6.88 -13.99
CA LEU A 130 -18.60 -7.57 -12.72
C LEU A 130 -19.34 -6.91 -11.55
N VAL A 131 -19.33 -5.58 -11.50
CA VAL A 131 -19.98 -4.82 -10.43
C VAL A 131 -21.50 -5.00 -10.42
N LYS A 132 -22.14 -5.03 -11.58
CA LYS A 132 -23.59 -5.32 -11.71
C LYS A 132 -23.95 -6.68 -11.10
N GLU A 133 -23.19 -7.70 -11.46
CA GLU A 133 -23.42 -9.05 -10.94
C GLU A 133 -23.17 -9.12 -9.42
N ALA A 134 -22.09 -8.51 -8.94
CA ALA A 134 -21.80 -8.43 -7.51
C ALA A 134 -22.92 -7.70 -6.75
N ALA A 135 -23.37 -6.54 -7.24
CA ALA A 135 -24.46 -5.77 -6.65
C ALA A 135 -25.75 -6.59 -6.54
N ALA A 136 -26.13 -7.30 -7.61
CA ALA A 136 -27.30 -8.18 -7.62
C ALA A 136 -27.20 -9.29 -6.56
N ARG A 137 -26.03 -9.93 -6.40
CA ARG A 137 -25.81 -10.99 -5.42
C ARG A 137 -25.86 -10.52 -3.95
N VAL A 138 -25.63 -9.23 -3.72
CA VAL A 138 -25.68 -8.65 -2.36
C VAL A 138 -26.93 -7.81 -2.11
N GLY A 139 -27.83 -7.69 -3.11
CA GLY A 139 -29.08 -6.94 -2.99
C GLY A 139 -28.91 -5.43 -3.06
N ILE A 140 -27.82 -4.91 -3.64
CA ILE A 140 -27.65 -3.48 -3.92
C ILE A 140 -28.35 -3.16 -5.25
N PRO A 141 -29.37 -2.27 -5.27
CA PRO A 141 -30.12 -1.97 -6.49
C PRO A 141 -29.26 -1.17 -7.49
N GLN A 142 -29.61 -1.26 -8.78
CA GLN A 142 -28.83 -0.66 -9.86
C GLN A 142 -28.69 0.86 -9.74
N ASP A 143 -29.71 1.55 -9.22
CA ASP A 143 -29.70 3.00 -9.00
C ASP A 143 -28.74 3.43 -7.87
N ARG A 144 -28.18 2.46 -7.13
CA ARG A 144 -27.11 2.64 -6.12
C ARG A 144 -25.71 2.38 -6.67
N ILE A 145 -25.56 2.25 -7.98
CA ILE A 145 -24.27 2.15 -8.66
C ILE A 145 -23.93 3.49 -9.29
N LEU A 146 -22.87 4.11 -8.83
CA LEU A 146 -22.36 5.40 -9.29
C LEU A 146 -21.18 5.19 -10.26
N ILE A 147 -21.28 5.74 -11.46
CA ILE A 147 -20.21 5.70 -12.46
C ILE A 147 -19.34 6.95 -12.32
N ILE A 148 -18.01 6.75 -12.25
CA ILE A 148 -16.99 7.82 -12.37
C ILE A 148 -16.19 7.65 -13.67
N GLY A 149 -15.43 8.68 -14.02
CA GLY A 149 -14.65 8.76 -15.25
C GLY A 149 -15.41 9.46 -16.37
N ASP A 150 -14.89 9.40 -17.58
CA ASP A 150 -15.46 10.19 -18.71
C ASP A 150 -16.64 9.48 -19.41
N THR A 151 -16.77 8.17 -19.22
CA THR A 151 -17.79 7.36 -19.91
C THR A 151 -19.10 7.31 -19.12
N LYS A 152 -20.17 7.87 -19.70
CA LYS A 152 -21.53 7.75 -19.16
C LYS A 152 -22.18 6.47 -19.67
N VAL A 153 -22.79 5.71 -18.76
CA VAL A 153 -23.50 4.46 -19.11
C VAL A 153 -25.00 4.66 -18.96
N PRO A 154 -25.80 4.41 -20.01
CA PRO A 154 -27.26 4.52 -19.93
C PRO A 154 -27.84 3.66 -18.79
N GLY A 155 -28.79 4.21 -18.04
CA GLY A 155 -29.44 3.52 -16.93
C GLY A 155 -28.65 3.52 -15.60
N PHE A 156 -27.48 4.19 -15.54
CA PHE A 156 -26.69 4.38 -14.32
C PHE A 156 -26.50 5.85 -14.01
N THR A 157 -26.40 6.15 -12.72
CA THR A 157 -26.07 7.52 -12.26
C THR A 157 -24.59 7.78 -12.52
N HIS A 158 -24.29 8.85 -13.25
CA HIS A 158 -22.93 9.33 -13.43
C HIS A 158 -22.61 10.43 -12.41
N VAL A 159 -21.36 10.49 -11.92
CA VAL A 159 -20.91 11.45 -10.91
C VAL A 159 -21.21 12.91 -11.31
N SER A 160 -21.13 13.25 -12.59
CA SER A 160 -21.47 14.60 -13.09
C SER A 160 -22.93 15.02 -12.88
N GLN A 161 -23.84 14.06 -12.67
CA GLN A 161 -25.26 14.36 -12.39
C GLN A 161 -25.48 14.81 -10.94
N LEU A 162 -24.61 14.39 -10.01
CA LEU A 162 -24.67 14.79 -8.61
C LEU A 162 -24.40 16.29 -8.45
N LYS A 163 -23.55 16.86 -9.29
CA LYS A 163 -23.21 18.28 -9.31
C LYS A 163 -24.46 19.19 -9.45
N ASN A 164 -25.41 18.81 -10.28
CA ASN A 164 -26.60 19.61 -10.57
C ASN A 164 -27.71 19.48 -9.50
N MET A 165 -27.53 18.59 -8.52
CA MET A 165 -28.51 18.36 -7.45
C MET A 165 -28.30 19.26 -6.24
N SER A 166 -27.11 19.86 -6.10
CA SER A 166 -26.71 20.65 -4.93
C SER A 166 -27.54 21.92 -4.67
N HIS A 167 -28.32 22.36 -5.65
CA HIS A 167 -29.10 23.60 -5.56
C HIS A 167 -30.54 23.41 -5.02
N ARG A 168 -30.97 22.21 -4.69
CA ARG A 168 -32.39 21.91 -4.46
C ARG A 168 -32.88 21.96 -2.99
N GLU A 169 -32.02 21.75 -1.98
CA GLU A 169 -32.46 21.77 -0.56
C GLU A 169 -31.40 22.26 0.43
N VAL A 170 -31.66 23.36 1.10
CA VAL A 170 -30.77 24.00 2.11
C VAL A 170 -30.49 23.10 3.32
N LYS A 171 -31.40 22.20 3.73
CA LYS A 171 -31.18 21.29 4.89
C LYS A 171 -30.09 20.25 4.65
N LEU A 172 -29.80 19.89 3.41
CA LEU A 172 -28.79 18.90 3.05
C LEU A 172 -27.38 19.49 2.93
N THR A 173 -27.25 20.80 3.04
CA THR A 173 -25.95 21.50 2.92
C THR A 173 -25.14 21.51 4.23
N ARG A 174 -25.70 21.01 5.34
CA ARG A 174 -24.99 20.89 6.62
C ARG A 174 -24.40 19.51 6.77
N ARG A 175 -23.12 19.46 7.11
CA ARG A 175 -22.41 18.21 7.40
C ARG A 175 -22.94 17.56 8.70
N PRO A 176 -22.93 16.23 8.82
CA PRO A 176 -23.18 15.58 10.09
C PRO A 176 -22.07 15.93 11.10
N LYS A 177 -22.38 15.84 12.38
CA LYS A 177 -21.37 15.96 13.44
C LYS A 177 -20.55 14.67 13.53
N PHE A 178 -19.24 14.82 13.70
CA PHE A 178 -18.30 13.73 13.83
C PHE A 178 -17.70 13.65 15.24
N ASP A 179 -17.43 12.42 15.67
CA ASP A 179 -16.43 12.07 16.68
C ASP A 179 -15.22 11.48 15.94
N PRO A 180 -14.17 12.27 15.61
CA PRO A 180 -13.09 11.83 14.75
C PRO A 180 -12.34 10.58 15.25
N ALA A 181 -12.38 10.32 16.55
CA ALA A 181 -11.73 9.16 17.14
C ALA A 181 -12.57 7.87 17.02
N LYS A 182 -13.89 7.98 16.88
CA LYS A 182 -14.81 6.83 16.88
C LYS A 182 -15.50 6.59 15.55
N ASP A 183 -15.73 7.66 14.77
CA ASP A 183 -16.39 7.53 13.49
C ASP A 183 -15.43 6.95 12.45
N LEU A 184 -15.90 5.90 11.75
CA LEU A 184 -15.15 5.29 10.67
C LEU A 184 -15.07 6.21 9.46
N ALA A 185 -13.88 6.28 8.87
CA ALA A 185 -13.64 6.88 7.57
C ALA A 185 -13.46 5.80 6.49
N PHE A 186 -12.73 4.75 6.82
CA PHE A 186 -12.39 3.68 5.88
C PHE A 186 -12.52 2.29 6.49
N LEU A 187 -12.94 1.35 5.64
CA LEU A 187 -12.80 -0.09 5.81
C LEU A 187 -11.89 -0.63 4.71
N VAL A 188 -10.58 -0.65 4.97
CA VAL A 188 -9.57 -1.15 4.04
C VAL A 188 -9.36 -2.64 4.26
N TYR A 189 -9.47 -3.45 3.20
CA TYR A 189 -9.32 -4.89 3.34
C TYR A 189 -7.87 -5.33 3.20
N SER A 190 -7.33 -5.92 4.26
CA SER A 190 -5.99 -6.51 4.25
C SER A 190 -6.08 -8.01 3.93
N SER A 191 -5.22 -8.45 3.02
CA SER A 191 -5.19 -9.85 2.55
C SER A 191 -4.59 -10.82 3.55
N GLY A 192 -4.45 -10.49 4.82
CA GLY A 192 -3.93 -11.37 5.86
C GLY A 192 -3.06 -12.55 5.36
N THR A 193 -2.15 -13.07 6.14
CA THR A 193 -1.33 -14.24 5.75
C THR A 193 -2.13 -15.54 5.80
N THR A 194 -3.32 -15.53 6.42
CA THR A 194 -4.18 -16.71 6.63
C THR A 194 -5.65 -16.32 6.52
N GLY A 195 -6.38 -16.95 5.60
CA GLY A 195 -7.85 -16.85 5.51
C GLY A 195 -8.37 -15.75 4.57
N LEU A 196 -9.63 -15.36 4.78
CA LEU A 196 -10.31 -14.32 4.02
C LEU A 196 -9.79 -12.92 4.40
N PRO A 197 -9.86 -11.95 3.48
CA PRO A 197 -9.49 -10.56 3.76
C PRO A 197 -10.27 -9.99 4.95
N LYS A 198 -9.61 -9.22 5.81
CA LYS A 198 -10.20 -8.59 6.98
C LYS A 198 -10.37 -7.10 6.76
N GLY A 199 -11.53 -6.56 7.12
CA GLY A 199 -11.80 -5.13 7.07
C GLY A 199 -11.10 -4.40 8.22
N VAL A 200 -10.08 -3.65 7.93
CA VAL A 200 -9.34 -2.80 8.89
C VAL A 200 -10.17 -1.54 9.14
N MET A 201 -10.56 -1.29 10.38
CA MET A 201 -11.35 -0.13 10.79
C MET A 201 -10.45 1.09 11.04
N LEU A 202 -10.53 2.08 10.16
CA LEU A 202 -9.76 3.32 10.27
C LEU A 202 -10.69 4.49 10.54
N SER A 203 -10.48 5.17 11.68
CA SER A 203 -11.21 6.38 12.04
C SER A 203 -10.68 7.61 11.28
N HIS A 204 -11.46 8.70 11.31
CA HIS A 204 -10.98 9.99 10.80
C HIS A 204 -9.67 10.41 11.49
N ARG A 205 -9.58 10.24 12.82
CA ARG A 205 -8.39 10.57 13.60
C ARG A 205 -7.16 9.76 13.18
N ASN A 206 -7.30 8.47 12.87
CA ASN A 206 -6.18 7.64 12.43
C ASN A 206 -5.54 8.21 11.16
N ILE A 207 -6.35 8.59 10.18
CA ILE A 207 -5.87 9.13 8.90
C ILE A 207 -5.28 10.53 9.08
N VAL A 208 -5.94 11.43 9.80
CA VAL A 208 -5.43 12.78 10.10
C VAL A 208 -4.08 12.70 10.82
N ALA A 209 -3.96 11.83 11.82
CA ALA A 209 -2.71 11.59 12.53
C ALA A 209 -1.61 11.15 11.57
N ASN A 210 -1.91 10.15 10.71
CA ASN A 210 -0.88 9.61 9.82
C ASN A 210 -0.46 10.58 8.71
N ILE A 211 -1.36 11.44 8.23
CA ILE A 211 -0.99 12.53 7.32
C ILE A 211 0.04 13.45 8.00
N LEU A 212 -0.24 13.90 9.22
CA LEU A 212 0.68 14.79 9.96
C LEU A 212 2.00 14.11 10.29
N GLN A 213 1.97 12.86 10.73
CA GLN A 213 3.17 12.06 10.99
C GLN A 213 4.03 11.91 9.74
N GLY A 214 3.42 11.54 8.61
CA GLY A 214 4.13 11.38 7.34
C GLY A 214 4.68 12.70 6.80
N THR A 215 3.95 13.80 6.91
CA THR A 215 4.43 15.12 6.45
C THR A 215 5.62 15.62 7.28
N ALA A 216 5.71 15.26 8.56
CA ALA A 216 6.87 15.57 9.39
C ALA A 216 8.17 14.91 8.88
N ALA A 217 8.07 13.76 8.20
CA ALA A 217 9.21 13.08 7.57
C ALA A 217 9.47 13.53 6.12
N GLU A 218 8.51 14.25 5.48
CA GLU A 218 8.59 14.69 4.08
C GLU A 218 8.74 16.22 3.96
N VAL A 219 9.50 16.83 4.85
CA VAL A 219 9.74 18.29 4.91
C VAL A 219 10.39 18.87 3.65
N ASN A 220 10.95 18.03 2.80
CA ASN A 220 11.59 18.41 1.54
C ASN A 220 10.60 18.54 0.36
N LEU A 221 9.33 18.16 0.56
CA LEU A 221 8.27 18.36 -0.45
C LEU A 221 7.60 19.72 -0.25
N LYS A 222 7.51 20.49 -1.31
CA LYS A 222 6.99 21.86 -1.27
C LYS A 222 5.88 22.07 -2.28
N PRO A 223 4.83 22.82 -1.91
CA PRO A 223 3.82 23.25 -2.88
C PRO A 223 4.48 24.07 -4.00
N ASP A 224 3.87 24.03 -5.18
CA ASP A 224 4.28 24.76 -6.39
C ASP A 224 5.65 24.36 -7.01
N GLU A 225 6.53 23.69 -6.25
CA GLU A 225 7.84 23.22 -6.71
C GLU A 225 7.82 21.74 -7.08
N ASP A 226 7.04 20.94 -6.36
CA ASP A 226 7.08 19.48 -6.49
C ASP A 226 5.89 18.90 -7.24
N THR A 227 6.19 17.84 -7.97
CA THR A 227 5.19 17.02 -8.67
C THR A 227 5.39 15.56 -8.31
N VAL A 228 4.32 14.91 -7.87
CA VAL A 228 4.27 13.48 -7.55
C VAL A 228 3.53 12.73 -8.64
N LEU A 229 4.00 11.54 -9.02
CA LEU A 229 3.28 10.64 -9.92
C LEU A 229 2.52 9.58 -9.10
N GLY A 230 1.20 9.61 -9.17
CA GLY A 230 0.30 8.72 -8.45
C GLY A 230 -0.14 7.54 -9.32
N PHE A 231 0.63 6.46 -9.31
CA PHE A 231 0.34 5.22 -10.03
C PHE A 231 0.07 4.03 -9.11
N LEU A 232 0.50 4.10 -7.83
CA LEU A 232 0.13 3.08 -6.86
C LEU A 232 -1.37 3.16 -6.58
N PRO A 233 -2.03 2.00 -6.38
CA PRO A 233 -3.49 1.95 -6.30
C PRO A 233 -4.06 2.75 -5.13
N PHE A 234 -5.05 3.60 -5.39
CA PHE A 234 -5.78 4.36 -4.36
C PHE A 234 -6.69 3.49 -3.50
N PHE A 235 -7.01 2.28 -3.94
CA PHE A 235 -7.73 1.31 -3.11
C PHE A 235 -6.83 0.69 -2.02
N HIS A 236 -5.52 0.77 -2.16
CA HIS A 236 -4.55 0.32 -1.15
C HIS A 236 -4.18 1.48 -0.23
N ILE A 237 -4.00 1.20 1.07
CA ILE A 237 -3.74 2.23 2.09
C ILE A 237 -2.53 3.12 1.77
N TYR A 238 -1.48 2.59 1.10
CA TYR A 238 -0.30 3.34 0.70
C TYR A 238 -0.66 4.43 -0.33
N GLY A 239 -1.41 4.07 -1.38
CA GLY A 239 -1.91 5.03 -2.36
C GLY A 239 -2.94 5.98 -1.76
N LEU A 240 -3.83 5.47 -0.92
CA LEU A 240 -4.88 6.25 -0.26
C LEU A 240 -4.30 7.36 0.64
N THR A 241 -3.41 7.02 1.57
CA THR A 241 -2.93 7.98 2.56
C THR A 241 -1.71 8.77 2.05
N CYS A 242 -0.65 8.08 1.62
CA CYS A 242 0.61 8.77 1.27
C CYS A 242 0.52 9.52 -0.06
N ILE A 243 -0.22 8.97 -1.05
CA ILE A 243 -0.29 9.60 -2.37
C ILE A 243 -1.49 10.56 -2.45
N MET A 244 -2.70 10.08 -2.19
CA MET A 244 -3.90 10.90 -2.39
C MET A 244 -4.05 11.97 -1.29
N HIS A 245 -3.99 11.58 -0.01
CA HIS A 245 -4.25 12.53 1.08
C HIS A 245 -3.03 13.41 1.41
N MET A 246 -1.84 12.82 1.57
CA MET A 246 -0.67 13.57 2.04
C MET A 246 -0.17 14.57 1.00
N THR A 247 -0.13 14.22 -0.30
CA THR A 247 0.27 15.18 -1.35
C THR A 247 -0.69 16.35 -1.43
N PHE A 248 -2.01 16.09 -1.30
CA PHE A 248 -3.01 17.14 -1.27
C PHE A 248 -2.87 18.05 -0.04
N TYR A 249 -2.62 17.47 1.14
CA TYR A 249 -2.37 18.25 2.35
C TYR A 249 -1.14 19.16 2.22
N LEU A 250 -0.07 18.66 1.60
CA LEU A 250 1.16 19.44 1.35
C LEU A 250 0.99 20.51 0.25
N GLY A 251 -0.06 20.45 -0.57
CA GLY A 251 -0.22 21.34 -1.73
C GLY A 251 0.61 20.91 -2.94
N VAL A 252 1.11 19.69 -2.95
CA VAL A 252 1.96 19.15 -4.02
C VAL A 252 1.09 18.62 -5.16
N LYS A 253 1.48 18.97 -6.40
CA LYS A 253 0.79 18.51 -7.60
C LYS A 253 0.87 16.99 -7.74
N LEU A 254 -0.27 16.35 -7.93
CA LEU A 254 -0.39 14.91 -8.16
C LEU A 254 -0.82 14.64 -9.60
N VAL A 255 0.04 14.01 -10.39
CA VAL A 255 -0.28 13.48 -11.72
C VAL A 255 -0.82 12.07 -11.53
N ILE A 256 -2.09 11.84 -11.86
CA ILE A 256 -2.79 10.58 -11.60
C ILE A 256 -2.72 9.70 -12.83
N MET A 257 -2.04 8.57 -12.69
CA MET A 257 -1.93 7.50 -13.67
C MET A 257 -2.85 6.35 -13.27
N GLU A 258 -3.65 5.87 -14.20
CA GLU A 258 -4.71 4.87 -13.95
C GLU A 258 -4.16 3.58 -13.34
N ARG A 259 -3.11 3.02 -13.93
CA ARG A 259 -2.40 1.82 -13.50
C ARG A 259 -0.95 1.89 -13.94
N PHE A 260 -0.09 1.15 -13.26
CA PHE A 260 1.33 1.12 -13.59
C PHE A 260 1.59 0.48 -14.95
N ASP A 261 2.36 1.18 -15.74
CA ASP A 261 3.08 0.72 -16.93
C ASP A 261 4.45 1.40 -16.92
N LEU A 262 5.54 0.63 -17.09
CA LEU A 262 6.89 1.17 -16.91
C LEU A 262 7.25 2.23 -17.95
N GLU A 263 6.87 2.01 -19.22
CA GLU A 263 7.17 2.97 -20.27
C GLU A 263 6.37 4.25 -20.08
N LYS A 264 5.07 4.14 -19.77
CA LYS A 264 4.21 5.28 -19.48
C LYS A 264 4.67 6.04 -18.24
N PHE A 265 5.15 5.34 -17.21
CA PHE A 265 5.76 5.97 -16.05
C PHE A 265 6.93 6.87 -16.46
N CYS A 266 7.87 6.35 -17.27
CA CYS A 266 9.03 7.12 -17.75
C CYS A 266 8.60 8.34 -18.59
N GLN A 267 7.62 8.16 -19.50
CA GLN A 267 7.05 9.26 -20.30
C GLN A 267 6.48 10.38 -19.43
N LEU A 268 5.68 10.00 -18.42
CA LEU A 268 5.03 10.98 -17.54
C LEU A 268 6.03 11.69 -16.62
N VAL A 269 7.08 11.00 -16.17
CA VAL A 269 8.17 11.62 -15.40
C VAL A 269 8.84 12.71 -16.24
N GLU A 270 9.18 12.43 -17.49
CA GLU A 270 9.79 13.38 -18.39
C GLU A 270 8.86 14.54 -18.75
N GLN A 271 7.59 14.23 -19.07
CA GLN A 271 6.56 15.19 -19.48
C GLN A 271 6.22 16.18 -18.36
N TYR A 272 5.95 15.69 -17.16
CA TYR A 272 5.47 16.50 -16.03
C TYR A 272 6.59 16.93 -15.08
N LYS A 273 7.86 16.58 -15.38
CA LYS A 273 9.01 16.87 -14.53
C LYS A 273 8.78 16.40 -13.09
N VAL A 274 8.34 15.16 -12.95
CA VAL A 274 8.07 14.54 -11.65
C VAL A 274 9.32 14.61 -10.77
N THR A 275 9.17 15.13 -9.55
CA THR A 275 10.28 15.35 -8.61
C THR A 275 10.35 14.32 -7.51
N PHE A 276 9.23 13.66 -7.22
CA PHE A 276 9.15 12.64 -6.19
C PHE A 276 8.18 11.50 -6.60
N ALA A 277 8.52 10.27 -6.24
CA ALA A 277 7.66 9.12 -6.51
C ALA A 277 7.61 8.16 -5.32
N TYR A 278 6.39 7.79 -4.90
CA TYR A 278 6.16 6.64 -4.05
C TYR A 278 6.22 5.39 -4.91
N VAL A 279 7.12 4.48 -4.59
CA VAL A 279 7.40 3.27 -5.39
C VAL A 279 7.33 2.00 -4.55
N VAL A 280 7.42 0.87 -5.22
CA VAL A 280 7.56 -0.46 -4.61
C VAL A 280 8.75 -1.17 -5.25
N PRO A 281 9.39 -2.16 -4.59
CA PRO A 281 10.61 -2.79 -5.09
C PRO A 281 10.55 -3.29 -6.55
N PRO A 282 9.45 -3.87 -7.06
CA PRO A 282 9.36 -4.24 -8.48
C PRO A 282 9.52 -3.07 -9.46
N VAL A 283 9.04 -1.87 -9.09
CA VAL A 283 9.21 -0.67 -9.91
C VAL A 283 10.67 -0.23 -9.91
N VAL A 284 11.32 -0.22 -8.74
CA VAL A 284 12.75 0.11 -8.62
C VAL A 284 13.61 -0.88 -9.43
N LEU A 285 13.28 -2.17 -9.36
CA LEU A 285 13.94 -3.21 -10.13
C LEU A 285 13.76 -3.00 -11.65
N GLY A 286 12.54 -2.68 -12.10
CA GLY A 286 12.26 -2.35 -13.50
C GLY A 286 13.07 -1.14 -13.98
N LEU A 287 13.15 -0.08 -13.17
CA LEU A 287 13.98 1.11 -13.47
C LEU A 287 15.47 0.77 -13.53
N ALA A 288 15.94 -0.12 -12.65
CA ALA A 288 17.35 -0.56 -12.64
C ALA A 288 17.73 -1.42 -13.86
N LYS A 289 16.82 -2.28 -14.36
CA LYS A 289 17.18 -3.32 -15.33
C LYS A 289 16.57 -3.12 -16.73
N HIS A 290 15.34 -2.63 -16.85
CA HIS A 290 14.63 -2.65 -18.13
C HIS A 290 15.21 -1.66 -19.15
N PRO A 291 15.49 -2.08 -20.43
CA PRO A 291 16.16 -1.24 -21.42
C PRO A 291 15.33 -0.02 -21.88
N ILE A 292 13.99 -0.11 -21.79
CA ILE A 292 13.07 0.98 -22.19
C ILE A 292 13.35 2.28 -21.44
N VAL A 293 13.82 2.19 -20.20
CA VAL A 293 14.08 3.32 -19.29
C VAL A 293 15.13 4.27 -19.88
N SER A 294 16.10 3.74 -20.63
CA SER A 294 17.18 4.55 -21.24
C SER A 294 16.70 5.48 -22.36
N LYS A 295 15.44 5.37 -22.81
CA LYS A 295 14.84 6.25 -23.83
C LYS A 295 14.33 7.57 -23.25
N TYR A 296 14.22 7.69 -21.93
CA TYR A 296 13.58 8.81 -21.24
C TYR A 296 14.49 9.50 -20.25
N ASN A 297 14.28 10.80 -20.05
CA ASN A 297 15.01 11.58 -19.06
C ASN A 297 14.26 11.58 -17.71
N LEU A 298 14.79 10.86 -16.74
CA LEU A 298 14.22 10.76 -15.38
C LEU A 298 14.93 11.67 -14.36
N SER A 299 15.85 12.53 -14.77
CA SER A 299 16.70 13.33 -13.88
C SER A 299 15.95 14.36 -13.02
N SER A 300 14.67 14.62 -13.31
CA SER A 300 13.82 15.47 -12.48
C SER A 300 13.47 14.83 -11.13
N ILE A 301 13.52 13.50 -11.01
CA ILE A 301 13.25 12.80 -9.75
C ILE A 301 14.39 13.08 -8.77
N ARG A 302 14.08 13.80 -7.68
CA ARG A 302 15.02 14.12 -6.59
C ARG A 302 15.14 12.98 -5.59
N MET A 303 14.02 12.27 -5.35
CA MET A 303 13.93 11.16 -4.41
C MET A 303 12.78 10.22 -4.77
N MET A 304 12.97 8.93 -4.54
CA MET A 304 11.91 7.93 -4.49
C MET A 304 11.74 7.42 -3.06
N ASN A 305 10.50 7.09 -2.66
CA ASN A 305 10.23 6.43 -1.37
C ASN A 305 9.68 5.02 -1.65
N SER A 306 10.45 3.99 -1.31
CA SER A 306 10.05 2.60 -1.46
C SER A 306 9.35 2.09 -0.22
N GLY A 307 8.23 1.40 -0.41
CA GLY A 307 7.43 0.79 0.66
C GLY A 307 6.78 -0.53 0.24
N ALA A 308 5.90 -1.04 1.07
CA ALA A 308 5.10 -2.27 0.91
C ALA A 308 5.87 -3.60 0.95
N ALA A 309 7.18 -3.61 0.64
CA ALA A 309 8.07 -4.76 0.76
C ALA A 309 9.50 -4.28 0.97
N PRO A 310 10.39 -5.11 1.54
CA PRO A 310 11.81 -4.76 1.70
C PRO A 310 12.48 -4.45 0.35
N LEU A 311 13.23 -3.36 0.29
CA LEU A 311 14.10 -3.03 -0.83
C LEU A 311 15.54 -3.36 -0.43
N THR A 312 16.20 -4.21 -1.21
CA THR A 312 17.57 -4.62 -0.89
C THR A 312 18.61 -3.60 -1.36
N SER A 313 19.79 -3.64 -0.74
CA SER A 313 20.93 -2.79 -1.10
C SER A 313 21.29 -2.90 -2.57
N GLU A 314 21.30 -4.14 -3.10
CA GLU A 314 21.70 -4.43 -4.47
C GLU A 314 20.79 -3.73 -5.50
N ILE A 315 19.47 -3.72 -5.25
CA ILE A 315 18.51 -3.06 -6.16
C ILE A 315 18.63 -1.53 -6.02
N GLN A 316 18.81 -1.05 -4.80
CA GLN A 316 18.98 0.38 -4.52
C GLN A 316 20.24 0.93 -5.16
N ASP A 317 21.37 0.21 -5.05
CA ASP A 317 22.63 0.59 -5.69
C ASP A 317 22.53 0.52 -7.21
N ALA A 318 21.92 -0.53 -7.76
CA ALA A 318 21.76 -0.70 -9.21
C ALA A 318 20.96 0.45 -9.85
N VAL A 319 19.87 0.92 -9.24
CA VAL A 319 19.11 2.05 -9.77
C VAL A 319 19.88 3.36 -9.64
N PHE A 320 20.63 3.54 -8.55
CA PHE A 320 21.46 4.73 -8.37
C PHE A 320 22.63 4.76 -9.35
N ASP A 321 23.32 3.65 -9.54
CA ASP A 321 24.46 3.58 -10.47
C ASP A 321 24.04 3.85 -11.90
N ARG A 322 22.90 3.31 -12.32
CA ARG A 322 22.37 3.49 -13.67
C ARG A 322 21.79 4.88 -13.93
N LEU A 323 20.94 5.37 -13.02
CA LEU A 323 20.07 6.53 -13.27
C LEU A 323 20.36 7.72 -12.35
N LYS A 324 21.21 7.55 -11.34
CA LYS A 324 21.46 8.50 -10.25
C LYS A 324 20.21 8.85 -9.43
N LEU A 325 19.19 7.99 -9.44
CA LEU A 325 17.97 8.15 -8.66
C LEU A 325 18.20 7.68 -7.23
N LYS A 326 17.95 8.57 -6.29
CA LYS A 326 18.03 8.29 -4.85
C LYS A 326 16.76 7.59 -4.40
N THR A 327 16.89 6.58 -3.54
CA THR A 327 15.74 5.85 -3.00
C THR A 327 15.86 5.70 -1.50
N LYS A 328 14.89 6.22 -0.76
CA LYS A 328 14.71 5.99 0.67
C LYS A 328 13.62 4.96 0.91
N GLN A 329 13.51 4.44 2.12
CA GLN A 329 12.50 3.46 2.48
C GLN A 329 11.58 3.97 3.60
N GLY A 330 10.38 3.42 3.64
CA GLY A 330 9.44 3.57 4.72
C GLY A 330 8.71 2.27 5.00
N TYR A 331 8.11 2.16 6.19
CA TYR A 331 7.39 0.97 6.62
C TYR A 331 6.03 1.33 7.19
N GLY A 332 5.07 0.43 6.96
CA GLY A 332 3.73 0.54 7.47
C GLY A 332 2.82 -0.59 7.01
N LEU A 333 1.64 -0.65 7.60
CA LEU A 333 0.60 -1.66 7.34
C LEU A 333 -0.75 -0.99 7.15
N SER A 334 -1.74 -1.72 6.63
CA SER A 334 -3.12 -1.21 6.60
C SER A 334 -3.61 -0.86 8.00
N GLU A 335 -3.22 -1.67 8.98
CA GLU A 335 -3.55 -1.55 10.40
C GLU A 335 -2.89 -0.33 11.08
N THR A 336 -1.98 0.36 10.38
CA THR A 336 -1.26 1.55 10.90
C THR A 336 -1.47 2.83 10.06
N SER A 337 -2.37 2.86 9.08
CA SER A 337 -2.94 4.01 8.33
C SER A 337 -2.09 4.72 7.26
N PRO A 338 -0.99 4.33 6.60
CA PRO A 338 -0.22 3.15 6.91
C PRO A 338 1.08 3.42 7.68
N THR A 339 1.71 4.62 7.55
CA THR A 339 3.14 4.83 7.78
C THR A 339 3.48 4.90 9.26
N THR A 340 4.50 4.16 9.67
CA THR A 340 5.02 4.16 11.04
C THR A 340 6.48 4.55 11.11
N HIS A 341 7.22 4.29 10.04
CA HIS A 341 8.65 4.62 9.93
C HIS A 341 8.94 5.21 8.55
N ALA A 342 9.85 6.17 8.48
CA ALA A 342 10.34 6.72 7.23
C ALA A 342 11.79 7.21 7.40
N GLN A 343 12.65 6.84 6.45
CA GLN A 343 14.01 7.38 6.39
C GLN A 343 14.00 8.88 6.09
N HIS A 344 14.94 9.61 6.67
CA HIS A 344 15.26 10.97 6.23
C HIS A 344 15.86 10.95 4.80
N TRP A 345 15.69 12.04 4.08
CA TRP A 345 16.22 12.16 2.71
C TRP A 345 17.74 12.02 2.65
N GLU A 346 18.44 12.50 3.67
CA GLU A 346 19.89 12.49 3.76
C GLU A 346 20.45 11.07 4.00
N ASP A 347 19.65 10.21 4.61
CA ASP A 347 20.08 8.88 5.06
C ASP A 347 19.92 7.78 3.99
N TRP A 348 19.39 8.11 2.82
CA TRP A 348 19.06 7.15 1.77
C TRP A 348 20.23 6.20 1.41
N LYS A 349 21.49 6.65 1.52
CA LYS A 349 22.69 5.84 1.23
C LYS A 349 23.40 5.37 2.51
N ARG A 350 23.34 6.17 3.58
CA ARG A 350 24.01 5.87 4.85
C ARG A 350 23.36 4.70 5.61
N LYS A 351 22.05 4.57 5.51
CA LYS A 351 21.22 3.60 6.24
C LYS A 351 20.49 2.66 5.29
N ILE A 352 21.20 2.09 4.32
CA ILE A 352 20.62 1.15 3.35
C ILE A 352 19.99 -0.05 4.09
N GLY A 353 18.77 -0.42 3.69
CA GLY A 353 18.00 -1.51 4.31
C GLY A 353 17.20 -1.10 5.55
N SER A 354 17.45 0.08 6.11
CA SER A 354 16.61 0.64 7.17
C SER A 354 15.28 1.15 6.59
N VAL A 355 14.23 1.07 7.37
CA VAL A 355 12.94 1.74 7.12
C VAL A 355 12.85 3.11 7.80
N GLY A 356 13.92 3.54 8.46
CA GLY A 356 14.06 4.82 9.15
C GLY A 356 13.61 4.80 10.60
N PRO A 357 13.66 5.97 11.26
CA PRO A 357 13.17 6.15 12.61
C PRO A 357 11.64 6.10 12.68
N LEU A 358 11.14 5.91 13.90
CA LEU A 358 9.73 5.91 14.23
C LEU A 358 9.11 7.31 14.04
N LEU A 359 7.96 7.41 13.39
CA LEU A 359 7.27 8.68 13.15
C LEU A 359 6.74 9.35 14.44
N PRO A 360 6.45 10.66 14.42
CA PRO A 360 5.97 11.40 15.59
C PRO A 360 4.81 10.73 16.32
N ASN A 361 4.72 10.93 17.63
CA ASN A 361 3.62 10.47 18.49
C ASN A 361 3.45 8.94 18.54
N MET A 362 4.47 8.19 18.16
CA MET A 362 4.46 6.73 18.22
C MET A 362 5.46 6.20 19.25
N THR A 363 5.15 5.02 19.77
CA THR A 363 6.07 4.20 20.57
C THR A 363 6.17 2.80 19.98
N ALA A 364 7.34 2.20 20.09
CA ALA A 364 7.63 0.86 19.60
C ALA A 364 8.35 0.03 20.66
N LYS A 365 8.20 -1.31 20.56
CA LYS A 365 9.02 -2.26 21.30
C LYS A 365 9.24 -3.52 20.47
N TYR A 366 10.33 -4.20 20.69
CA TYR A 366 10.60 -5.52 20.14
C TYR A 366 10.36 -6.59 21.19
N VAL A 367 9.72 -7.68 20.81
CA VAL A 367 9.33 -8.78 21.70
C VAL A 367 9.90 -10.10 21.15
N GLY A 368 10.66 -10.80 21.98
CA GLY A 368 11.24 -12.10 21.65
C GLY A 368 10.22 -13.24 21.61
N ASP A 369 10.65 -14.42 21.17
CA ASP A 369 9.82 -15.64 21.10
C ASP A 369 9.32 -16.09 22.48
N ASP A 370 9.97 -15.67 23.56
CA ASP A 370 9.59 -15.92 24.96
C ASP A 370 8.51 -14.95 25.48
N GLY A 371 8.09 -13.98 24.67
CA GLY A 371 7.10 -12.95 25.02
C GLY A 371 7.68 -11.77 25.82
N ASN A 372 8.97 -11.73 26.06
CA ASN A 372 9.65 -10.64 26.77
C ASN A 372 10.18 -9.58 25.80
N GLU A 373 10.24 -8.32 26.26
CA GLU A 373 10.92 -7.27 25.51
C GLU A 373 12.40 -7.59 25.35
N VAL A 374 12.92 -7.41 24.13
CA VAL A 374 14.34 -7.51 23.84
C VAL A 374 14.97 -6.12 23.73
N PRO A 375 16.24 -5.94 24.16
CA PRO A 375 16.93 -4.65 24.03
C PRO A 375 17.20 -4.27 22.58
N ALA A 376 17.48 -2.98 22.36
CA ALA A 376 17.91 -2.48 21.05
C ALA A 376 19.08 -3.30 20.47
N GLY A 377 19.04 -3.57 19.18
CA GLY A 377 20.02 -4.41 18.47
C GLY A 377 19.70 -5.91 18.48
N GLN A 378 18.80 -6.37 19.34
CA GLN A 378 18.32 -7.76 19.30
C GLN A 378 17.07 -7.87 18.43
N THR A 379 16.94 -9.03 17.77
CA THR A 379 15.82 -9.34 16.89
C THR A 379 14.59 -9.75 17.70
N GLY A 380 13.42 -9.19 17.36
CA GLY A 380 12.13 -9.53 17.93
C GLY A 380 10.97 -9.16 17.03
N GLU A 381 9.75 -9.52 17.41
CA GLU A 381 8.53 -9.02 16.76
C GLU A 381 8.34 -7.54 17.11
N LEU A 382 8.10 -6.71 16.10
CA LEU A 382 7.83 -5.29 16.28
C LEU A 382 6.38 -5.07 16.77
N TRP A 383 6.23 -4.41 17.91
CA TRP A 383 4.94 -3.98 18.44
C TRP A 383 4.88 -2.45 18.47
N LEU A 384 3.75 -1.90 18.02
CA LEU A 384 3.58 -0.46 17.79
C LEU A 384 2.38 0.11 18.53
N LYS A 385 2.53 1.33 19.05
CA LYS A 385 1.43 2.09 19.64
C LYS A 385 1.47 3.52 19.15
N GLY A 386 0.30 4.09 18.78
CA GLY A 386 0.22 5.46 18.31
C GLY A 386 -1.19 5.84 17.83
N PRO A 387 -1.43 7.10 17.52
CA PRO A 387 -2.75 7.61 17.13
C PRO A 387 -3.23 7.12 15.76
N ASN A 388 -2.34 6.61 14.93
CA ASN A 388 -2.59 6.07 13.59
C ASN A 388 -2.90 4.55 13.60
N ILE A 389 -2.85 3.89 14.77
CA ILE A 389 -3.21 2.47 14.88
C ILE A 389 -4.72 2.30 14.74
N MET A 390 -5.14 1.30 13.96
CA MET A 390 -6.54 0.97 13.67
C MET A 390 -7.40 0.82 14.92
N MET A 391 -8.70 0.93 14.77
CA MET A 391 -9.67 0.64 15.83
C MET A 391 -9.84 -0.87 16.07
N GLY A 392 -9.45 -1.71 15.11
CA GLY A 392 -9.58 -3.18 15.11
C GLY A 392 -10.06 -3.69 13.75
N TYR A 393 -10.43 -4.97 13.69
CA TYR A 393 -10.99 -5.60 12.50
C TYR A 393 -12.52 -5.62 12.55
N TRP A 394 -13.15 -5.17 11.48
CA TRP A 394 -14.60 -5.10 11.34
C TRP A 394 -15.25 -6.47 11.52
N LYS A 395 -16.18 -6.57 12.48
CA LYS A 395 -16.90 -7.81 12.84
C LYS A 395 -15.99 -9.00 13.13
N ASN A 396 -14.79 -8.75 13.66
CA ASN A 396 -13.84 -9.81 14.00
C ASN A 396 -13.07 -9.45 15.29
N GLU A 397 -13.79 -9.58 16.42
CA GLU A 397 -13.24 -9.30 17.75
C GLU A 397 -12.10 -10.23 18.13
N GLU A 398 -12.18 -11.49 17.73
CA GLU A 398 -11.12 -12.47 18.00
C GLU A 398 -9.81 -12.08 17.33
N ALA A 399 -9.86 -11.73 16.02
CA ALA A 399 -8.67 -11.26 15.31
C ALA A 399 -8.13 -9.95 15.89
N THR A 400 -9.00 -9.07 16.39
CA THR A 400 -8.60 -7.82 17.05
C THR A 400 -7.88 -8.11 18.36
N LYS A 401 -8.44 -8.94 19.23
CA LYS A 401 -7.82 -9.35 20.51
C LYS A 401 -6.48 -10.05 20.30
N ASN A 402 -6.36 -10.85 19.24
CA ASN A 402 -5.11 -11.58 18.95
C ASN A 402 -3.95 -10.66 18.51
N CYS A 403 -4.25 -9.49 17.95
CA CYS A 403 -3.22 -8.55 17.47
C CYS A 403 -3.06 -7.29 18.34
N MET A 404 -3.93 -7.06 19.31
CA MET A 404 -3.82 -5.93 20.24
C MET A 404 -3.49 -6.44 21.65
N THR A 405 -2.57 -5.75 22.33
CA THR A 405 -2.28 -6.02 23.74
C THR A 405 -3.19 -5.21 24.66
N GLU A 406 -3.30 -5.59 25.92
CA GLU A 406 -4.09 -4.86 26.93
C GLU A 406 -3.55 -3.43 27.17
N ASP A 407 -2.23 -3.24 27.07
CA ASP A 407 -1.56 -1.94 27.17
C ASP A 407 -1.59 -1.11 25.87
N GLY A 408 -2.31 -1.59 24.84
CA GLY A 408 -2.64 -0.85 23.61
C GLY A 408 -1.58 -0.92 22.51
N TYR A 409 -0.66 -1.89 22.53
CA TYR A 409 0.23 -2.15 21.41
C TYR A 409 -0.42 -3.04 20.35
N PHE A 410 -0.16 -2.71 19.10
CA PHE A 410 -0.49 -3.54 17.95
C PHE A 410 0.70 -4.45 17.62
N LYS A 411 0.48 -5.75 17.60
CA LYS A 411 1.44 -6.78 17.18
C LYS A 411 1.47 -6.86 15.67
N THR A 412 2.57 -6.41 15.07
CA THR A 412 2.66 -6.29 13.60
C THR A 412 2.77 -7.64 12.89
N GLY A 413 3.29 -8.65 13.57
CA GLY A 413 3.69 -9.92 12.96
C GLY A 413 4.95 -9.80 12.10
N ASP A 414 5.65 -8.67 12.12
CA ASP A 414 6.90 -8.42 11.41
C ASP A 414 8.08 -8.45 12.40
N VAL A 415 9.18 -9.08 11.98
CA VAL A 415 10.39 -9.27 12.78
C VAL A 415 11.46 -8.30 12.30
N GLY A 416 12.21 -7.76 13.25
CA GLY A 416 13.30 -6.86 12.95
C GLY A 416 14.12 -6.50 14.17
N HIS A 417 14.88 -5.43 14.05
CA HIS A 417 15.67 -4.84 15.14
C HIS A 417 15.81 -3.34 14.93
N GLN A 418 16.25 -2.66 15.97
CA GLN A 418 16.63 -1.24 15.93
C GLN A 418 18.14 -1.13 16.12
N ASP A 419 18.79 -0.26 15.34
CA ASP A 419 20.21 0.03 15.56
C ASP A 419 20.43 1.07 16.69
N GLN A 420 21.69 1.33 17.00
CA GLN A 420 22.08 2.27 18.07
C GLN A 420 21.74 3.73 17.75
N ASP A 421 21.53 4.07 16.49
CA ASP A 421 21.16 5.41 16.04
C ASP A 421 19.63 5.64 16.06
N GLY A 422 18.85 4.60 16.36
CA GLY A 422 17.38 4.66 16.42
C GLY A 422 16.67 4.31 15.12
N ASP A 423 17.38 3.83 14.09
CA ASP A 423 16.81 3.36 12.85
C ASP A 423 16.33 1.92 12.94
N PHE A 424 15.18 1.64 12.32
CA PHE A 424 14.53 0.33 12.36
C PHE A 424 14.81 -0.45 11.07
N TYR A 425 14.97 -1.76 11.23
CA TYR A 425 15.21 -2.73 10.15
C TYR A 425 14.17 -3.83 10.24
N ILE A 426 13.40 -4.03 9.18
CA ILE A 426 12.39 -5.10 9.09
C ILE A 426 13.00 -6.24 8.27
N THR A 427 13.19 -7.38 8.91
CA THR A 427 13.83 -8.53 8.28
C THR A 427 12.85 -9.36 7.48
N ASP A 428 11.72 -9.76 8.09
CA ASP A 428 10.66 -10.53 7.43
C ASP A 428 9.42 -10.65 8.34
N ARG A 429 8.41 -11.40 7.90
CA ARG A 429 7.25 -11.74 8.73
C ARG A 429 7.47 -13.01 9.52
N VAL A 430 7.05 -13.03 10.79
CA VAL A 430 7.09 -14.22 11.67
C VAL A 430 6.58 -15.47 10.95
N LYS A 431 5.45 -15.34 10.22
CA LYS A 431 4.79 -16.46 9.52
C LYS A 431 5.42 -16.83 8.17
N GLU A 432 6.34 -16.02 7.66
CA GLU A 432 7.01 -16.25 6.37
C GLU A 432 8.44 -16.74 6.56
N LEU A 433 9.00 -16.58 7.76
CA LEU A 433 10.33 -17.12 8.10
C LEU A 433 10.37 -18.63 7.92
N ILE A 434 11.38 -19.10 7.18
CA ILE A 434 11.59 -20.53 6.91
C ILE A 434 12.27 -21.15 8.12
N LYS A 435 11.62 -22.13 8.74
CA LYS A 435 12.11 -22.79 9.96
C LYS A 435 13.02 -23.95 9.61
N TYR A 436 14.31 -23.66 9.45
CA TYR A 436 15.33 -24.68 9.12
C TYR A 436 16.12 -25.09 10.36
N LYS A 437 15.86 -26.30 10.91
CA LYS A 437 16.63 -26.90 12.04
C LYS A 437 16.86 -25.92 13.21
N GLY A 438 15.82 -25.20 13.62
CA GLY A 438 15.90 -24.21 14.69
C GLY A 438 16.35 -22.80 14.26
N PHE A 439 16.83 -22.64 13.02
CA PHE A 439 17.12 -21.32 12.48
C PHE A 439 15.90 -20.72 11.79
N GLN A 440 15.76 -19.40 11.89
CA GLN A 440 14.77 -18.63 11.15
C GLN A 440 15.47 -18.00 9.92
N VAL A 441 15.11 -18.45 8.72
CA VAL A 441 15.70 -17.98 7.45
C VAL A 441 14.73 -17.00 6.78
N PRO A 442 15.10 -15.71 6.64
CA PRO A 442 14.25 -14.72 5.99
C PRO A 442 14.22 -14.91 4.47
N PRO A 443 13.05 -15.17 3.85
CA PRO A 443 12.93 -15.23 2.40
C PRO A 443 13.39 -13.96 1.68
N ALA A 444 13.07 -12.78 2.23
CA ALA A 444 13.40 -11.51 1.60
C ALA A 444 14.92 -11.29 1.43
N GLU A 445 15.74 -11.74 2.36
CA GLU A 445 17.20 -11.67 2.25
C GLU A 445 17.70 -12.52 1.07
N LEU A 446 17.16 -13.73 0.92
CA LEU A 446 17.52 -14.63 -0.18
C LEU A 446 17.04 -14.07 -1.53
N GLU A 447 15.83 -13.54 -1.57
CA GLU A 447 15.25 -12.89 -2.76
C GLU A 447 16.13 -11.73 -3.23
N GLY A 448 16.61 -10.89 -2.33
CA GLY A 448 17.54 -9.80 -2.65
C GLY A 448 18.83 -10.28 -3.28
N LYS A 449 19.44 -11.31 -2.69
CA LYS A 449 20.68 -11.92 -3.25
C LYS A 449 20.45 -12.53 -4.63
N ILE A 450 19.36 -13.29 -4.80
CA ILE A 450 19.05 -13.93 -6.08
C ILE A 450 18.72 -12.88 -7.15
N ALA A 451 18.00 -11.83 -6.81
CA ALA A 451 17.64 -10.75 -7.73
C ALA A 451 18.88 -10.00 -8.30
N SER A 452 20.02 -10.01 -7.60
CA SER A 452 21.27 -9.43 -8.11
C SER A 452 21.95 -10.28 -9.18
N HIS A 453 21.55 -11.55 -9.35
CA HIS A 453 22.12 -12.42 -10.37
C HIS A 453 21.71 -11.97 -11.78
N PRO A 454 22.64 -11.88 -12.77
CA PRO A 454 22.36 -11.32 -14.09
C PRO A 454 21.32 -12.10 -14.91
N LYS A 455 21.17 -13.40 -14.66
CA LYS A 455 20.18 -14.26 -15.35
C LYS A 455 18.78 -14.23 -14.72
N VAL A 456 18.57 -13.48 -13.62
CA VAL A 456 17.31 -13.42 -12.90
C VAL A 456 16.61 -12.11 -13.21
N ASP A 457 15.34 -12.21 -13.64
CA ASP A 457 14.45 -11.07 -13.83
C ASP A 457 13.57 -10.83 -12.60
N ASP A 458 12.98 -11.92 -12.05
CA ASP A 458 12.14 -11.84 -10.85
C ASP A 458 12.31 -13.10 -9.99
N VAL A 459 12.05 -12.99 -8.68
CA VAL A 459 12.27 -14.08 -7.75
C VAL A 459 11.33 -14.04 -6.55
N ALA A 460 10.97 -15.23 -6.06
CA ALA A 460 10.37 -15.42 -4.74
C ALA A 460 10.99 -16.62 -4.05
N VAL A 461 11.15 -16.55 -2.73
CA VAL A 461 11.63 -17.65 -1.92
C VAL A 461 10.57 -18.06 -0.90
N THR A 462 10.40 -19.37 -0.68
CA THR A 462 9.53 -19.89 0.36
C THR A 462 10.08 -21.18 0.95
N GLY A 463 9.68 -21.49 2.17
CA GLY A 463 9.94 -22.79 2.79
C GLY A 463 9.08 -23.89 2.15
N ILE A 464 9.70 -25.01 1.88
CA ILE A 464 9.04 -26.27 1.55
C ILE A 464 9.45 -27.33 2.55
N TRP A 465 8.51 -28.20 2.91
CA TRP A 465 8.79 -29.27 3.85
C TRP A 465 9.63 -30.39 3.23
N ASP A 466 10.77 -30.70 3.86
CA ASP A 466 11.66 -31.82 3.52
C ASP A 466 11.42 -32.99 4.49
N ASP A 467 10.90 -34.11 3.96
CA ASP A 467 10.56 -35.29 4.78
C ASP A 467 11.80 -36.04 5.29
N VAL A 468 12.93 -35.93 4.60
CA VAL A 468 14.18 -36.58 5.01
C VAL A 468 14.82 -35.83 6.17
N GLN A 469 14.81 -34.52 6.10
CA GLN A 469 15.43 -33.68 7.12
C GLN A 469 14.44 -33.28 8.25
N HIS A 470 13.14 -33.58 8.11
CA HIS A 470 12.06 -33.20 9.02
C HIS A 470 12.07 -31.72 9.38
N THR A 471 12.26 -30.85 8.37
CA THR A 471 12.32 -29.40 8.54
C THR A 471 11.90 -28.70 7.25
N GLU A 472 11.63 -27.39 7.33
CA GLU A 472 11.49 -26.60 6.12
C GLU A 472 12.87 -26.35 5.50
N VAL A 473 12.94 -26.27 4.17
CA VAL A 473 14.12 -25.89 3.41
C VAL A 473 13.80 -24.77 2.42
N PRO A 474 14.69 -23.78 2.20
CA PRO A 474 14.46 -22.70 1.26
C PRO A 474 14.43 -23.22 -0.19
N ARG A 475 13.37 -22.86 -0.94
CA ARG A 475 13.24 -23.05 -2.40
C ARG A 475 13.04 -21.71 -3.07
N ALA A 476 13.79 -21.44 -4.13
CA ALA A 476 13.63 -20.28 -4.97
C ALA A 476 12.73 -20.56 -6.18
N TYR A 477 11.81 -19.66 -6.48
CA TYR A 477 11.02 -19.61 -7.70
C TYR A 477 11.53 -18.43 -8.52
N ILE A 478 11.94 -18.68 -9.77
CA ILE A 478 12.72 -17.72 -10.55
C ILE A 478 12.08 -17.51 -11.92
N VAL A 479 11.89 -16.24 -12.28
CA VAL A 479 11.67 -15.80 -13.65
C VAL A 479 13.03 -15.45 -14.23
N LEU A 480 13.39 -16.07 -15.34
CA LEU A 480 14.68 -15.81 -16.00
C LEU A 480 14.63 -14.52 -16.81
N ALA A 481 15.74 -13.80 -16.81
CA ALA A 481 15.95 -12.68 -17.72
C ALA A 481 15.94 -13.15 -19.18
N ALA A 482 15.47 -12.30 -20.08
CA ALA A 482 15.35 -12.60 -21.50
C ALA A 482 16.63 -13.18 -22.11
N GLY A 483 16.49 -14.19 -22.97
CA GLY A 483 17.62 -14.87 -23.62
C GLY A 483 18.22 -16.05 -22.82
N ASN A 484 17.76 -16.31 -21.60
CA ASN A 484 18.18 -17.44 -20.80
C ASN A 484 17.17 -18.60 -20.88
N GLN A 485 17.63 -19.84 -20.76
CA GLN A 485 16.79 -21.03 -20.80
C GLN A 485 16.73 -21.71 -19.42
N PRO A 486 15.59 -22.31 -19.04
CA PRO A 486 15.40 -22.98 -17.76
C PRO A 486 16.08 -24.37 -17.74
N THR A 487 17.40 -24.38 -17.63
CA THR A 487 18.19 -25.62 -17.62
C THR A 487 18.71 -25.97 -16.22
N PRO A 488 19.06 -27.26 -15.97
CA PRO A 488 19.68 -27.66 -14.70
C PRO A 488 20.98 -26.92 -14.41
N GLU A 489 21.76 -26.60 -15.45
CA GLU A 489 23.04 -25.87 -15.33
C GLU A 489 22.80 -24.45 -14.80
N VAL A 490 21.79 -23.73 -15.33
CA VAL A 490 21.41 -22.40 -14.86
C VAL A 490 20.87 -22.46 -13.43
N ALA A 491 20.11 -23.50 -13.09
CA ALA A 491 19.62 -23.67 -11.71
C ALA A 491 20.81 -23.88 -10.75
N ASN A 492 21.77 -24.75 -11.10
CA ASN A 492 22.95 -24.99 -10.28
C ASN A 492 23.84 -23.74 -10.14
N GLU A 493 24.02 -22.97 -11.22
CA GLU A 493 24.78 -21.72 -11.20
C GLU A 493 24.18 -20.74 -10.16
N ILE A 494 22.85 -20.60 -10.14
CA ILE A 494 22.17 -19.73 -9.18
C ILE A 494 22.26 -20.27 -7.75
N ILE A 495 22.11 -21.59 -7.56
CA ILE A 495 22.28 -22.23 -6.25
C ILE A 495 23.69 -21.99 -5.71
N GLU A 496 24.71 -22.18 -6.52
CA GLU A 496 26.10 -21.94 -6.14
C GLU A 496 26.36 -20.45 -5.85
N PHE A 497 25.83 -19.57 -6.68
CA PHE A 497 25.92 -18.13 -6.45
C PHE A 497 25.35 -17.75 -5.06
N VAL A 498 24.18 -18.25 -4.73
CA VAL A 498 23.59 -18.01 -3.40
C VAL A 498 24.46 -18.64 -2.31
N ALA A 499 24.89 -19.89 -2.50
CA ALA A 499 25.67 -20.63 -1.50
C ALA A 499 27.01 -19.97 -1.12
N ARG A 500 27.60 -19.18 -2.02
CA ARG A 500 28.83 -18.40 -1.78
C ARG A 500 28.56 -17.10 -1.00
N ASN A 501 27.33 -16.59 -1.02
CA ASN A 501 26.97 -15.26 -0.52
C ASN A 501 26.10 -15.30 0.74
N VAL A 502 25.77 -16.48 1.28
CA VAL A 502 24.92 -16.61 2.47
C VAL A 502 25.47 -17.63 3.46
N ALA A 503 25.04 -17.53 4.72
CA ALA A 503 25.37 -18.49 5.76
C ALA A 503 24.81 -19.90 5.43
N GLN A 504 25.42 -20.96 6.00
CA GLN A 504 25.11 -22.36 5.70
C GLN A 504 23.62 -22.71 5.84
N HIS A 505 22.95 -22.20 6.88
CA HIS A 505 21.52 -22.47 7.11
C HIS A 505 20.60 -21.79 6.10
N LYS A 506 21.08 -20.78 5.37
CA LYS A 506 20.31 -20.02 4.37
C LYS A 506 20.40 -20.56 2.94
N LYS A 507 21.20 -21.61 2.69
CA LYS A 507 21.38 -22.18 1.35
C LYS A 507 20.07 -22.75 0.77
N LEU A 508 19.89 -22.65 -0.54
CA LEU A 508 18.72 -23.13 -1.28
C LEU A 508 18.64 -24.66 -1.35
N ARG A 509 18.42 -25.30 -0.21
CA ARG A 509 18.32 -26.78 -0.12
C ARG A 509 17.09 -27.36 -0.80
N GLY A 510 16.02 -26.56 -0.94
CA GLY A 510 14.85 -26.90 -1.71
C GLY A 510 15.00 -26.70 -3.21
N GLY A 511 16.19 -26.24 -3.66
CA GLY A 511 16.52 -26.04 -5.07
C GLY A 511 15.92 -24.78 -5.68
N VAL A 512 15.99 -24.73 -7.01
CA VAL A 512 15.45 -23.68 -7.87
C VAL A 512 14.32 -24.27 -8.73
N LYS A 513 13.23 -23.54 -8.87
CA LYS A 513 12.15 -23.81 -9.80
C LYS A 513 11.93 -22.61 -10.71
N PHE A 514 12.03 -22.81 -12.01
CA PHE A 514 11.70 -21.77 -12.98
C PHE A 514 10.19 -21.65 -13.17
N VAL A 515 9.72 -20.43 -13.26
CA VAL A 515 8.31 -20.05 -13.44
C VAL A 515 8.20 -18.90 -14.43
N ASP A 516 7.04 -18.76 -15.09
CA ASP A 516 6.82 -17.66 -16.04
C ASP A 516 6.53 -16.33 -15.31
N VAL A 517 5.95 -16.39 -14.09
CA VAL A 517 5.57 -15.21 -13.33
C VAL A 517 5.60 -15.50 -11.81
N ILE A 518 6.06 -14.54 -11.04
CA ILE A 518 5.92 -14.57 -9.58
C ILE A 518 4.55 -13.98 -9.18
N PRO A 519 3.71 -14.74 -8.45
CA PRO A 519 2.41 -14.23 -8.01
C PRO A 519 2.60 -13.08 -7.01
N LYS A 520 2.05 -11.91 -7.35
CA LYS A 520 2.11 -10.70 -6.53
C LYS A 520 0.73 -10.08 -6.34
N SER A 521 0.54 -9.39 -5.24
CA SER A 521 -0.63 -8.52 -5.05
C SER A 521 -0.52 -7.27 -5.94
N ALA A 522 -1.61 -6.52 -6.08
CA ALA A 522 -1.62 -5.26 -6.81
C ALA A 522 -0.67 -4.19 -6.20
N SER A 523 -0.32 -4.31 -4.92
CA SER A 523 0.69 -3.50 -4.25
C SER A 523 2.13 -4.01 -4.43
N GLY A 524 2.35 -5.03 -5.26
CA GLY A 524 3.67 -5.62 -5.54
C GLY A 524 4.17 -6.63 -4.50
N LYS A 525 3.36 -6.97 -3.48
CA LYS A 525 3.75 -7.95 -2.45
C LYS A 525 3.68 -9.37 -2.98
N ILE A 526 4.74 -10.16 -2.77
CA ILE A 526 4.81 -11.58 -3.15
C ILE A 526 3.75 -12.39 -2.39
N LEU A 527 2.96 -13.17 -3.11
CA LEU A 527 1.92 -14.06 -2.57
C LEU A 527 2.51 -15.45 -2.31
N ARG A 528 3.42 -15.57 -1.32
CA ARG A 528 4.13 -16.82 -1.02
C ARG A 528 3.22 -17.99 -0.67
N ARG A 529 1.99 -17.71 -0.18
CA ARG A 529 0.99 -18.77 0.06
C ARG A 529 0.67 -19.53 -1.22
N VAL A 530 0.48 -18.84 -2.35
CA VAL A 530 0.19 -19.47 -3.64
C VAL A 530 1.32 -20.42 -4.04
N LEU A 531 2.58 -20.01 -3.86
CA LEU A 531 3.74 -20.85 -4.16
C LEU A 531 3.85 -22.07 -3.23
N ARG A 532 3.56 -21.90 -1.94
CA ARG A 532 3.52 -23.01 -0.97
C ARG A 532 2.42 -24.01 -1.29
N ASP A 533 1.24 -23.54 -1.67
CA ASP A 533 0.11 -24.43 -2.01
C ASP A 533 0.40 -25.20 -3.31
N GLN A 534 1.04 -24.56 -4.30
CA GLN A 534 1.53 -25.22 -5.51
C GLN A 534 2.57 -26.30 -5.19
N ALA A 535 3.56 -26.02 -4.34
CA ALA A 535 4.56 -27.01 -3.91
C ALA A 535 3.94 -28.22 -3.21
N LYS A 536 2.95 -27.98 -2.33
CA LYS A 536 2.21 -29.07 -1.67
C LYS A 536 1.42 -29.94 -2.66
N ALA A 537 0.79 -29.31 -3.65
CA ALA A 537 0.02 -30.02 -4.67
C ALA A 537 0.92 -30.88 -5.57
N GLU A 538 2.11 -30.40 -5.93
CA GLU A 538 3.12 -31.13 -6.69
C GLU A 538 3.60 -32.36 -5.92
N LYS A 539 3.99 -32.17 -4.66
CA LYS A 539 4.43 -33.28 -3.79
C LYS A 539 3.36 -34.38 -3.65
N LYS A 540 2.09 -33.99 -3.53
CA LYS A 540 0.99 -34.97 -3.52
C LYS A 540 0.87 -35.76 -4.82
N LYS A 541 1.10 -35.13 -5.97
CA LYS A 541 1.06 -35.79 -7.28
C LYS A 541 2.25 -36.72 -7.51
N GLU A 542 3.42 -36.38 -6.99
CA GLU A 542 4.62 -37.24 -7.04
C GLU A 542 4.45 -38.47 -6.13
N GLY A 543 3.95 -38.29 -4.91
CA GLY A 543 3.66 -39.38 -3.99
C GLY A 543 2.49 -40.29 -4.39
N ALA A 544 1.59 -39.83 -5.27
CA ALA A 544 0.50 -40.65 -5.83
C ALA A 544 0.93 -41.46 -7.08
N LYS A 545 2.14 -41.23 -7.61
CA LYS A 545 2.73 -41.96 -8.76
C LYS A 545 3.70 -43.08 -8.33
N LEU A 546 4.01 -43.18 -7.05
CA LEU A 546 4.77 -44.25 -6.41
C LEU A 546 3.83 -45.23 -5.70
#